data_fb088a6594e359c378a9dae66ccf49ae
#
_entry.id   fb088a6594e359c378a9dae66ccf49ae
#
_cell.length_a   1.000
_cell.length_b   1.000
_cell.length_c   1.000
_cell.angle_alpha   90.00
_cell.angle_beta   90.00
_cell.angle_gamma   90.00
#
_symmetry.space_group_name_H-M   'P 1'
#
loop_
_entity.id
_entity.type
_entity.pdbx_description
1 polymer ?
#
loop_
_entity_poly.entity_id
_entity_poly.type
_entity_poly.pdbx_seq_one_letter_code
_entity_poly.pdbx_strand_id
1 'polypeptide(L)'
;AANAEMLSSGWDSYLSQIMLFYGLIFMTAGVSILAAAAWRVEHRGHNWLTMLTSTRSEGSLVASKVAATTIAIAAMHGVLILLALAGGRLLGIPGDIPREFLASALLALAPASAVAAWQSMLSMVIRNFAAPIAIGLVAAIVSFGALASGAPGVKFMLPPALLSDTLWLGSSAVADAGALTAATVVTVIAASAIMAFAGWLASVVYLRRTDARL
;
A
#
# COMPACT_ATOMS: atom_id res chain seq x y z
N ALA A 1 13.42 29.49 -8.73
CA ALA A 1 14.74 28.98 -9.13
C ALA A 1 14.90 27.48 -8.80
N ALA A 2 14.67 27.02 -7.55
CA ALA A 2 14.85 25.61 -7.16
C ALA A 2 13.99 24.61 -7.96
N ASN A 3 12.73 24.96 -8.28
CA ASN A 3 11.86 24.09 -9.09
C ASN A 3 12.31 23.98 -10.56
N ALA A 4 12.94 25.00 -11.11
CA ALA A 4 13.47 24.94 -12.47
C ALA A 4 14.69 24.02 -12.59
N GLU A 5 15.52 23.98 -11.56
CA GLU A 5 16.69 23.10 -11.48
C GLU A 5 16.29 21.61 -11.36
N MET A 6 15.23 21.31 -10.56
CA MET A 6 14.65 19.97 -10.48
C MET A 6 14.03 19.50 -11.81
N LEU A 7 13.37 20.39 -12.53
CA LEU A 7 12.78 20.09 -13.84
C LEU A 7 13.86 19.88 -14.92
N SER A 8 15.03 20.52 -14.78
CA SER A 8 16.16 20.33 -15.68
C SER A 8 16.89 18.99 -15.50
N SER A 9 16.73 18.33 -14.35
CA SER A 9 17.34 17.01 -14.09
C SER A 9 16.55 15.83 -14.67
N GLY A 10 15.45 16.10 -15.39
CA GLY A 10 14.71 15.10 -16.16
C GLY A 10 13.69 14.29 -15.40
N TRP A 11 13.19 13.24 -16.04
CA TRP A 11 12.14 12.38 -15.54
C TRP A 11 12.45 11.72 -14.21
N ASP A 12 13.68 11.31 -13.99
CA ASP A 12 14.09 10.59 -12.81
C ASP A 12 13.89 11.42 -11.53
N SER A 13 14.35 12.65 -11.52
CA SER A 13 14.18 13.56 -10.40
C SER A 13 12.70 13.91 -10.17
N TYR A 14 11.94 14.17 -11.23
CA TYR A 14 10.52 14.49 -11.13
C TYR A 14 9.71 13.33 -10.53
N LEU A 15 9.88 12.12 -11.06
CA LEU A 15 9.14 10.95 -10.60
C LEU A 15 9.58 10.52 -9.19
N SER A 16 10.88 10.63 -8.87
CA SER A 16 11.41 10.33 -7.55
C SER A 16 10.78 11.20 -6.46
N GLN A 17 10.59 12.51 -6.72
CA GLN A 17 9.92 13.40 -5.77
C GLN A 17 8.44 13.03 -5.56
N ILE A 18 7.72 12.71 -6.63
CA ILE A 18 6.33 12.26 -6.53
C ILE A 18 6.24 10.98 -5.70
N MET A 19 7.08 9.97 -6.02
CA MET A 19 7.05 8.69 -5.33
C MET A 19 7.53 8.76 -3.89
N LEU A 20 8.43 9.71 -3.56
CA LEU A 20 8.83 9.95 -2.19
C LEU A 20 7.62 10.27 -1.30
N PHE A 21 6.86 11.29 -1.64
CA PHE A 21 5.70 11.70 -0.86
C PHE A 21 4.55 10.70 -0.95
N TYR A 22 4.33 10.13 -2.13
CA TYR A 22 3.30 9.13 -2.32
C TYR A 22 3.57 7.87 -1.50
N GLY A 23 4.78 7.35 -1.53
CA GLY A 23 5.18 6.18 -0.75
C GLY A 23 5.27 6.45 0.75
N LEU A 24 5.60 7.70 1.14
CA LEU A 24 5.70 8.09 2.53
C LEU A 24 4.37 7.95 3.28
N ILE A 25 3.30 8.55 2.73
CA ILE A 25 2.01 8.66 3.45
C ILE A 25 0.83 8.32 2.55
N PHE A 26 0.77 8.88 1.33
CA PHE A 26 -0.48 8.92 0.58
C PHE A 26 -0.98 7.55 0.14
N MET A 27 -0.10 6.65 -0.28
CA MET A 27 -0.52 5.31 -0.68
C MET A 27 -1.07 4.52 0.51
N THR A 28 -0.38 4.52 1.64
CA THR A 28 -0.85 3.85 2.87
C THR A 28 -2.16 4.47 3.37
N ALA A 29 -2.30 5.80 3.31
CA ALA A 29 -3.55 6.48 3.64
C ALA A 29 -4.71 6.03 2.74
N GLY A 30 -4.48 6.02 1.43
CA GLY A 30 -5.47 5.55 0.45
C GLY A 30 -5.90 4.11 0.70
N VAL A 31 -4.94 3.20 0.93
CA VAL A 31 -5.22 1.81 1.30
C VAL A 31 -6.08 1.74 2.56
N SER A 32 -5.73 2.51 3.59
CA SER A 32 -6.45 2.52 4.87
C SER A 32 -7.88 3.02 4.73
N ILE A 33 -8.09 4.07 3.94
CA ILE A 33 -9.43 4.62 3.65
C ILE A 33 -10.27 3.58 2.88
N LEU A 34 -9.71 2.96 1.85
CA LEU A 34 -10.42 1.97 1.03
C LEU A 34 -10.77 0.72 1.85
N ALA A 35 -9.87 0.23 2.69
CA ALA A 35 -10.13 -0.89 3.58
C ALA A 35 -11.22 -0.53 4.61
N ALA A 36 -11.15 0.64 5.24
CA ALA A 36 -12.16 1.10 6.18
C ALA A 36 -13.53 1.26 5.50
N ALA A 37 -13.57 1.77 4.27
CA ALA A 37 -14.81 1.89 3.50
C ALA A 37 -15.41 0.52 3.16
N ALA A 38 -14.56 -0.46 2.81
CA ALA A 38 -15.01 -1.82 2.49
C ALA A 38 -15.69 -2.53 3.67
N TRP A 39 -15.26 -2.25 4.92
CA TRP A 39 -15.85 -2.83 6.12
C TRP A 39 -16.94 -1.98 6.76
N ARG A 40 -17.10 -0.71 6.36
CA ARG A 40 -18.10 0.19 6.92
C ARG A 40 -19.53 -0.31 6.72
N VAL A 41 -19.80 -1.01 5.63
CA VAL A 41 -21.12 -1.54 5.30
C VAL A 41 -21.55 -2.57 6.34
N GLU A 42 -20.64 -3.42 6.80
CA GLU A 42 -20.91 -4.46 7.79
C GLU A 42 -21.10 -3.88 9.20
N HIS A 43 -20.43 -2.76 9.50
CA HIS A 43 -20.60 -2.06 10.78
C HIS A 43 -21.87 -1.22 10.86
N ARG A 44 -22.55 -0.96 9.72
CA ARG A 44 -23.82 -0.24 9.65
C ARG A 44 -24.97 -1.23 9.51
N GLY A 45 -25.83 -1.25 10.52
CA GLY A 45 -26.98 -2.16 10.53
C GLY A 45 -26.58 -3.59 10.93
N HIS A 46 -27.53 -4.50 10.91
CA HIS A 46 -27.33 -5.90 11.30
C HIS A 46 -26.81 -6.77 10.15
N ASN A 47 -25.98 -6.20 9.25
CA ASN A 47 -25.46 -6.88 8.06
C ASN A 47 -24.52 -8.06 8.36
N TRP A 48 -23.91 -8.08 9.54
CA TRP A 48 -23.04 -9.19 9.96
C TRP A 48 -23.75 -10.56 9.89
N LEU A 49 -24.96 -10.65 10.39
CA LEU A 49 -25.76 -11.91 10.36
C LEU A 49 -26.04 -12.34 8.92
N THR A 50 -26.52 -11.42 8.09
CA THR A 50 -26.84 -11.70 6.69
C THR A 50 -25.59 -12.14 5.92
N MET A 51 -24.45 -11.52 6.20
CA MET A 51 -23.19 -11.81 5.53
C MET A 51 -22.63 -13.17 5.96
N LEU A 52 -22.62 -13.49 7.24
CA LEU A 52 -22.13 -14.78 7.76
C LEU A 52 -23.00 -15.95 7.36
N THR A 53 -24.31 -15.73 7.16
CA THR A 53 -25.24 -16.78 6.69
C THR A 53 -25.20 -16.96 5.16
N SER A 54 -24.78 -15.93 4.41
CA SER A 54 -24.73 -15.95 2.93
C SER A 54 -23.37 -16.37 2.36
N THR A 55 -22.31 -16.31 3.17
CA THR A 55 -20.94 -16.65 2.73
C THR A 55 -20.58 -18.10 2.97
N ARG A 56 -19.86 -18.69 2.00
CA ARG A 56 -19.38 -20.09 2.10
C ARG A 56 -18.38 -20.32 3.24
N SER A 57 -17.56 -19.32 3.57
CA SER A 57 -16.59 -19.38 4.67
C SER A 57 -16.07 -17.99 5.03
N GLU A 58 -15.64 -17.82 6.29
CA GLU A 58 -15.00 -16.60 6.78
C GLU A 58 -13.76 -16.24 5.96
N GLY A 59 -12.98 -17.27 5.55
CA GLY A 59 -11.80 -17.09 4.71
C GLY A 59 -12.11 -16.49 3.35
N SER A 60 -13.20 -16.96 2.71
CA SER A 60 -13.67 -16.42 1.42
C SER A 60 -14.15 -14.98 1.55
N LEU A 61 -14.85 -14.66 2.64
CA LEU A 61 -15.30 -13.32 2.94
C LEU A 61 -14.13 -12.34 3.05
N VAL A 62 -13.16 -12.65 3.92
CA VAL A 62 -11.97 -11.80 4.12
C VAL A 62 -11.20 -11.67 2.82
N ALA A 63 -10.99 -12.78 2.09
CA ALA A 63 -10.28 -12.77 0.82
C ALA A 63 -10.97 -11.87 -0.22
N SER A 64 -12.30 -11.92 -0.32
CA SER A 64 -13.05 -11.07 -1.25
C SER A 64 -12.94 -9.58 -0.90
N LYS A 65 -12.96 -9.21 0.39
CA LYS A 65 -12.76 -7.83 0.85
C LYS A 65 -11.34 -7.33 0.55
N VAL A 66 -10.32 -8.14 0.85
CA VAL A 66 -8.92 -7.81 0.54
C VAL A 66 -8.72 -7.68 -0.97
N ALA A 67 -9.27 -8.60 -1.76
CA ALA A 67 -9.17 -8.54 -3.22
C ALA A 67 -9.85 -7.28 -3.79
N ALA A 68 -11.06 -6.98 -3.36
CA ALA A 68 -11.78 -5.77 -3.80
C ALA A 68 -11.00 -4.49 -3.44
N THR A 69 -10.47 -4.44 -2.22
CA THR A 69 -9.63 -3.32 -1.78
C THR A 69 -8.36 -3.22 -2.64
N THR A 70 -7.68 -4.34 -2.91
CA THR A 70 -6.47 -4.37 -3.76
C THR A 70 -6.76 -3.91 -5.19
N ILE A 71 -7.89 -4.30 -5.77
CA ILE A 71 -8.30 -3.82 -7.11
C ILE A 71 -8.53 -2.31 -7.09
N ALA A 72 -9.20 -1.78 -6.08
CA ALA A 72 -9.42 -0.34 -5.95
C ALA A 72 -8.09 0.43 -5.77
N ILE A 73 -7.14 -0.14 -5.01
CA ILE A 73 -5.79 0.40 -4.85
C ILE A 73 -5.05 0.40 -6.20
N ALA A 74 -5.13 -0.69 -6.95
CA ALA A 74 -4.48 -0.76 -8.27
C ALA A 74 -5.03 0.30 -9.22
N ALA A 75 -6.35 0.53 -9.21
CA ALA A 75 -6.97 1.60 -9.99
C ALA A 75 -6.50 3.00 -9.54
N MET A 76 -6.52 3.27 -8.23
CA MET A 76 -6.03 4.53 -7.65
C MET A 76 -4.56 4.79 -8.01
N HIS A 77 -3.72 3.78 -7.85
CA HIS A 77 -2.30 3.86 -8.17
C HIS A 77 -2.05 4.06 -9.68
N GLY A 78 -2.79 3.34 -10.51
CA GLY A 78 -2.75 3.52 -11.97
C GLY A 78 -3.12 4.93 -12.40
N VAL A 79 -4.16 5.52 -11.81
CA VAL A 79 -4.53 6.93 -12.04
C VAL A 79 -3.40 7.86 -11.65
N LEU A 80 -2.76 7.66 -10.50
CA LEU A 80 -1.61 8.48 -10.09
C LEU A 80 -0.46 8.39 -11.09
N ILE A 81 -0.10 7.18 -11.54
CA ILE A 81 0.95 6.99 -12.54
C ILE A 81 0.61 7.74 -13.82
N LEU A 82 -0.62 7.60 -14.32
CA LEU A 82 -1.06 8.30 -15.52
C LEU A 82 -0.99 9.83 -15.37
N LEU A 83 -1.43 10.36 -14.22
CA LEU A 83 -1.36 11.79 -13.94
C LEU A 83 0.08 12.29 -13.81
N ALA A 84 0.97 11.51 -13.18
CA ALA A 84 2.38 11.83 -13.07
C ALA A 84 3.05 11.88 -14.46
N LEU A 85 2.79 10.89 -15.31
CA LEU A 85 3.33 10.85 -16.66
C LEU A 85 2.78 11.96 -17.55
N ALA A 86 1.47 12.21 -17.50
CA ALA A 86 0.83 13.29 -18.23
C ALA A 86 1.35 14.66 -17.77
N GLY A 87 1.46 14.87 -16.46
CA GLY A 87 2.01 16.08 -15.86
C GLY A 87 3.44 16.36 -16.32
N GLY A 88 4.31 15.35 -16.29
CA GLY A 88 5.69 15.48 -16.76
C GLY A 88 5.79 15.82 -18.24
N ARG A 89 4.92 15.22 -19.08
CA ARG A 89 4.85 15.59 -20.51
C ARG A 89 4.36 17.03 -20.72
N LEU A 90 3.33 17.46 -20.01
CA LEU A 90 2.81 18.83 -20.08
C LEU A 90 3.82 19.87 -19.59
N LEU A 91 4.67 19.52 -18.61
CA LEU A 91 5.76 20.36 -18.13
C LEU A 91 6.97 20.38 -19.08
N GLY A 92 6.94 19.59 -20.16
CA GLY A 92 8.02 19.53 -21.13
C GLY A 92 9.29 18.88 -20.60
N ILE A 93 9.20 17.96 -19.65
CA ILE A 93 10.37 17.25 -19.10
C ILE A 93 11.07 16.48 -20.23
N PRO A 94 12.36 16.74 -20.47
CA PRO A 94 13.08 16.10 -21.56
C PRO A 94 13.43 14.64 -21.25
N GLY A 95 13.71 13.86 -22.31
CA GLY A 95 14.16 12.47 -22.20
C GLY A 95 13.05 11.44 -22.13
N ASP A 96 13.47 10.21 -21.91
CA ASP A 96 12.58 9.06 -21.82
C ASP A 96 12.17 8.77 -20.36
N ILE A 97 10.98 8.18 -20.22
CA ILE A 97 10.47 7.73 -18.93
C ILE A 97 11.32 6.54 -18.45
N PRO A 98 11.90 6.58 -17.23
CA PRO A 98 12.69 5.47 -16.70
C PRO A 98 11.88 4.19 -16.60
N ARG A 99 12.40 3.10 -17.15
CA ARG A 99 11.72 1.79 -17.10
C ARG A 99 11.65 1.24 -15.67
N GLU A 100 12.69 1.51 -14.88
CA GLU A 100 12.75 1.15 -13.45
C GLU A 100 11.59 1.76 -12.67
N PHE A 101 11.21 2.99 -12.98
CA PHE A 101 10.05 3.63 -12.37
C PHE A 101 8.75 2.84 -12.61
N LEU A 102 8.47 2.48 -13.85
CA LEU A 102 7.26 1.71 -14.16
C LEU A 102 7.28 0.33 -13.49
N ALA A 103 8.43 -0.31 -13.48
CA ALA A 103 8.60 -1.62 -12.90
C ALA A 103 8.47 -1.60 -11.36
N SER A 104 9.08 -0.62 -10.67
CA SER A 104 8.94 -0.46 -9.21
C SER A 104 7.51 -0.08 -8.83
N ALA A 105 6.86 0.79 -9.61
CA ALA A 105 5.47 1.17 -9.41
C ALA A 105 4.52 -0.04 -9.54
N LEU A 106 4.71 -0.89 -10.54
CA LEU A 106 3.93 -2.13 -10.68
C LEU A 106 4.23 -3.12 -9.54
N LEU A 107 5.49 -3.27 -9.18
CA LEU A 107 5.92 -4.15 -8.08
C LEU A 107 5.30 -3.72 -6.75
N ALA A 108 5.11 -2.42 -6.53
CA ALA A 108 4.53 -1.86 -5.30
C ALA A 108 3.09 -2.34 -5.02
N LEU A 109 2.36 -2.86 -6.03
CA LEU A 109 1.06 -3.46 -5.83
C LEU A 109 1.12 -4.73 -4.95
N ALA A 110 2.25 -5.44 -4.94
CA ALA A 110 2.42 -6.59 -4.07
C ALA A 110 2.45 -6.18 -2.59
N PRO A 111 3.34 -5.31 -2.09
CA PRO A 111 3.28 -4.86 -0.70
C PRO A 111 2.01 -4.04 -0.38
N ALA A 112 1.40 -3.34 -1.35
CA ALA A 112 0.12 -2.68 -1.14
C ALA A 112 -1.00 -3.68 -0.79
N SER A 113 -1.00 -4.87 -1.38
CA SER A 113 -1.93 -5.95 -1.01
C SER A 113 -1.71 -6.45 0.43
N ALA A 114 -0.47 -6.47 0.90
CA ALA A 114 -0.15 -6.80 2.29
C ALA A 114 -0.66 -5.71 3.25
N VAL A 115 -0.47 -4.43 2.92
CA VAL A 115 -1.06 -3.32 3.69
C VAL A 115 -2.59 -3.45 3.70
N ALA A 116 -3.22 -3.76 2.55
CA ALA A 116 -4.66 -3.97 2.45
C ALA A 116 -5.17 -5.09 3.36
N ALA A 117 -4.45 -6.21 3.46
CA ALA A 117 -4.83 -7.32 4.32
C ALA A 117 -4.82 -6.94 5.81
N TRP A 118 -3.78 -6.25 6.27
CA TRP A 118 -3.69 -5.77 7.65
C TRP A 118 -4.67 -4.64 7.96
N GLN A 119 -4.85 -3.69 7.05
CA GLN A 119 -5.86 -2.64 7.20
C GLN A 119 -7.29 -3.19 7.17
N SER A 120 -7.53 -4.24 6.37
CA SER A 120 -8.79 -4.96 6.36
C SER A 120 -9.07 -5.59 7.73
N MET A 121 -8.08 -6.25 8.35
CA MET A 121 -8.19 -6.78 9.71
C MET A 121 -8.55 -5.69 10.73
N LEU A 122 -7.79 -4.58 10.74
CA LEU A 122 -8.06 -3.47 11.65
C LEU A 122 -9.45 -2.89 11.47
N SER A 123 -9.86 -2.68 10.21
CA SER A 123 -11.16 -2.11 9.87
C SER A 123 -12.32 -3.06 10.16
N MET A 124 -12.09 -4.37 10.15
CA MET A 124 -13.05 -5.38 10.57
C MET A 124 -13.27 -5.38 12.08
N VAL A 125 -12.18 -5.23 12.86
CA VAL A 125 -12.24 -5.27 14.33
C VAL A 125 -12.75 -3.96 14.91
N ILE A 126 -12.34 -2.84 14.35
CA ILE A 126 -12.61 -1.50 14.89
C ILE A 126 -13.82 -0.89 14.19
N ARG A 127 -14.93 -0.73 14.93
CA ARG A 127 -16.18 -0.16 14.39
C ARG A 127 -16.08 1.31 13.97
N ASN A 128 -15.16 2.06 14.58
CA ASN A 128 -14.94 3.46 14.23
C ASN A 128 -14.21 3.56 12.88
N PHE A 129 -14.79 4.32 11.94
CA PHE A 129 -14.23 4.47 10.59
C PHE A 129 -12.86 5.16 10.56
N ALA A 130 -12.65 6.16 11.41
CA ALA A 130 -11.43 6.96 11.40
C ALA A 130 -10.25 6.28 12.12
N ALA A 131 -10.52 5.42 13.11
CA ALA A 131 -9.46 4.83 13.92
C ALA A 131 -8.52 3.90 13.11
N PRO A 132 -8.97 2.97 12.26
CA PRO A 132 -8.09 2.19 11.41
C PRO A 132 -7.25 3.04 10.46
N ILE A 133 -7.83 4.13 9.95
CA ILE A 133 -7.13 5.08 9.07
C ILE A 133 -6.01 5.79 9.85
N ALA A 134 -6.30 6.28 11.05
CA ALA A 134 -5.30 6.90 11.91
C ALA A 134 -4.16 5.94 12.26
N ILE A 135 -4.47 4.67 12.57
CA ILE A 135 -3.46 3.63 12.83
C ILE A 135 -2.60 3.41 11.58
N GLY A 136 -3.20 3.36 10.38
CA GLY A 136 -2.48 3.24 9.13
C GLY A 136 -1.53 4.40 8.87
N LEU A 137 -1.96 5.64 9.15
CA LEU A 137 -1.12 6.83 9.03
C LEU A 137 0.05 6.81 10.02
N VAL A 138 -0.20 6.44 11.28
CA VAL A 138 0.86 6.28 12.28
C VAL A 138 1.84 5.19 11.85
N ALA A 139 1.34 4.06 11.33
CA ALA A 139 2.19 2.99 10.83
C ALA A 139 3.06 3.45 9.63
N ALA A 140 2.54 4.31 8.74
CA ALA A 140 3.32 4.89 7.64
C ALA A 140 4.45 5.79 8.17
N ILE A 141 4.16 6.67 9.14
CA ILE A 141 5.16 7.56 9.74
C ILE A 141 6.24 6.75 10.48
N VAL A 142 5.85 5.75 11.27
CA VAL A 142 6.78 4.85 11.97
C VAL A 142 7.64 4.08 10.97
N SER A 143 7.04 3.60 9.88
CA SER A 143 7.75 2.88 8.81
C SER A 143 8.79 3.77 8.13
N PHE A 144 8.47 5.03 7.86
CA PHE A 144 9.41 5.98 7.32
C PHE A 144 10.59 6.23 8.28
N GLY A 145 10.32 6.52 9.55
CA GLY A 145 11.37 6.70 10.55
C GLY A 145 12.26 5.47 10.70
N ALA A 146 11.68 4.27 10.63
CA ALA A 146 12.40 3.02 10.69
C ALA A 146 13.28 2.79 9.46
N LEU A 147 12.79 3.10 8.24
CA LEU A 147 13.61 3.07 7.02
C LEU A 147 14.73 4.10 7.07
N ALA A 148 14.43 5.32 7.49
CA ALA A 148 15.42 6.40 7.62
C ALA A 148 16.52 6.10 8.65
N SER A 149 16.24 5.27 9.66
CA SER A 149 17.25 4.83 10.64
C SER A 149 18.25 3.82 10.08
N GLY A 150 18.02 3.30 8.87
CA GLY A 150 18.85 2.26 8.26
C GLY A 150 18.80 0.90 8.98
N ALA A 151 17.81 0.68 9.85
CA ALA A 151 17.70 -0.56 10.62
C ALA A 151 17.52 -1.78 9.69
N PRO A 152 18.43 -2.78 9.75
CA PRO A 152 18.38 -3.91 8.83
C PRO A 152 17.11 -4.72 9.02
N GLY A 153 16.46 -5.09 7.92
CA GLY A 153 15.30 -5.97 7.92
C GLY A 153 13.97 -5.34 8.37
N VAL A 154 13.94 -4.09 8.81
CA VAL A 154 12.72 -3.41 9.28
C VAL A 154 11.60 -3.40 8.25
N LYS A 155 11.93 -3.30 6.97
CA LYS A 155 10.97 -3.34 5.86
C LYS A 155 10.20 -4.67 5.78
N PHE A 156 10.74 -5.74 6.33
CA PHE A 156 10.08 -7.05 6.38
C PHE A 156 9.23 -7.26 7.64
N MET A 157 9.18 -6.30 8.54
CA MET A 157 8.34 -6.34 9.74
C MET A 157 7.07 -5.52 9.59
N LEU A 158 7.12 -4.45 8.78
CA LEU A 158 6.04 -3.50 8.62
C LEU A 158 5.59 -3.43 7.15
N PRO A 159 4.37 -3.85 6.80
CA PRO A 159 3.87 -3.77 5.43
C PRO A 159 3.99 -2.37 4.79
N PRO A 160 3.71 -1.24 5.50
CA PRO A 160 3.94 0.08 4.95
C PRO A 160 5.41 0.40 4.67
N ALA A 161 6.35 -0.18 5.45
CA ALA A 161 7.79 0.01 5.19
C ALA A 161 8.22 -0.68 3.90
N LEU A 162 7.77 -1.92 3.67
CA LEU A 162 8.05 -2.64 2.44
C LEU A 162 7.43 -1.93 1.22
N LEU A 163 6.23 -1.36 1.38
CA LEU A 163 5.56 -0.58 0.35
C LEU A 163 6.37 0.67 -0.03
N SER A 164 6.78 1.46 0.96
CA SER A 164 7.58 2.67 0.74
C SER A 164 8.94 2.34 0.12
N ASP A 165 9.66 1.36 0.66
CA ASP A 165 10.95 0.89 0.13
C ASP A 165 10.83 0.45 -1.34
N THR A 166 9.75 -0.25 -1.69
CA THR A 166 9.51 -0.71 -3.07
C THR A 166 9.23 0.45 -4.03
N LEU A 167 8.46 1.46 -3.61
CA LEU A 167 8.17 2.65 -4.42
C LEU A 167 9.42 3.52 -4.64
N TRP A 168 10.39 3.42 -3.75
CA TRP A 168 11.63 4.21 -3.82
C TRP A 168 12.78 3.48 -4.51
N LEU A 169 12.59 2.24 -5.00
CA LEU A 169 13.62 1.52 -5.75
C LEU A 169 14.09 2.33 -6.97
N GLY A 170 15.40 2.58 -7.04
CA GLY A 170 16.02 3.39 -8.08
C GLY A 170 15.76 4.91 -7.96
N SER A 171 15.17 5.38 -6.86
CA SER A 171 14.84 6.80 -6.66
C SER A 171 16.10 7.64 -6.39
N SER A 172 16.22 8.77 -7.08
CA SER A 172 17.25 9.78 -6.79
C SER A 172 16.94 10.67 -5.59
N ALA A 173 15.72 10.60 -5.07
CA ALA A 173 15.27 11.39 -3.91
C ALA A 173 15.57 10.71 -2.56
N VAL A 174 16.03 9.46 -2.56
CA VAL A 174 16.32 8.67 -1.36
C VAL A 174 17.76 8.21 -1.40
N ALA A 175 18.52 8.56 -0.37
CA ALA A 175 19.87 8.01 -0.19
C ALA A 175 19.77 6.47 -0.02
N ASP A 176 20.68 5.76 -0.66
CA ASP A 176 20.73 4.29 -0.62
C ASP A 176 19.44 3.59 -1.13
N ALA A 177 18.70 4.23 -2.06
CA ALA A 177 17.60 3.59 -2.76
C ALA A 177 18.11 2.29 -3.42
N GLY A 178 17.47 1.17 -3.06
CA GLY A 178 17.85 -0.13 -3.59
C GLY A 178 17.68 -0.22 -5.11
N ALA A 179 18.43 -1.10 -5.75
CA ALA A 179 18.27 -1.37 -7.18
C ALA A 179 17.17 -2.39 -7.46
N LEU A 180 16.50 -2.22 -8.59
CA LEU A 180 15.49 -3.18 -9.08
C LEU A 180 16.21 -4.36 -9.76
N THR A 181 16.54 -5.37 -8.97
CA THR A 181 17.14 -6.62 -9.46
C THR A 181 16.14 -7.77 -9.41
N ALA A 182 16.40 -8.87 -10.12
CA ALA A 182 15.56 -10.06 -10.04
C ALA A 182 15.44 -10.59 -8.59
N ALA A 183 16.53 -10.54 -7.82
CA ALA A 183 16.53 -10.92 -6.40
C ALA A 183 15.60 -9.98 -5.57
N THR A 184 15.68 -8.66 -5.80
CA THR A 184 14.81 -7.68 -5.14
C THR A 184 13.33 -7.97 -5.45
N VAL A 185 13.00 -8.22 -6.72
CA VAL A 185 11.62 -8.53 -7.15
C VAL A 185 11.09 -9.78 -6.44
N VAL A 186 11.86 -10.87 -6.46
CA VAL A 186 11.47 -12.12 -5.79
C VAL A 186 11.28 -11.91 -4.29
N THR A 187 12.20 -11.20 -3.65
CA THR A 187 12.15 -10.91 -2.22
C THR A 187 10.91 -10.08 -1.85
N VAL A 188 10.62 -9.02 -2.61
CA VAL A 188 9.44 -8.16 -2.37
C VAL A 188 8.16 -8.97 -2.54
N ILE A 189 8.03 -9.76 -3.62
CA ILE A 189 6.85 -10.58 -3.85
C ILE A 189 6.66 -11.61 -2.73
N ALA A 190 7.71 -12.34 -2.35
CA ALA A 190 7.66 -13.35 -1.31
C ALA A 190 7.29 -12.73 0.05
N ALA A 191 7.95 -11.64 0.45
CA ALA A 191 7.65 -10.94 1.69
C ALA A 191 6.21 -10.40 1.71
N SER A 192 5.75 -9.81 0.60
CA SER A 192 4.38 -9.31 0.46
C SER A 192 3.35 -10.44 0.60
N ALA A 193 3.59 -11.58 -0.04
CA ALA A 193 2.70 -12.74 0.04
C ALA A 193 2.61 -13.28 1.47
N ILE A 194 3.74 -13.39 2.17
CA ILE A 194 3.78 -13.84 3.57
C ILE A 194 3.01 -12.86 4.46
N MET A 195 3.25 -11.56 4.32
CA MET A 195 2.57 -10.52 5.10
C MET A 195 1.07 -10.47 4.81
N ALA A 196 0.68 -10.57 3.54
CA ALA A 196 -0.74 -10.58 3.14
C ALA A 196 -1.45 -11.83 3.69
N PHE A 197 -0.81 -12.99 3.60
CA PHE A 197 -1.33 -14.24 4.16
C PHE A 197 -1.46 -14.16 5.68
N ALA A 198 -0.47 -13.59 6.39
CA ALA A 198 -0.53 -13.39 7.83
C ALA A 198 -1.71 -12.49 8.24
N GLY A 199 -1.93 -11.37 7.56
CA GLY A 199 -3.06 -10.47 7.80
C GLY A 199 -4.41 -11.12 7.51
N TRP A 200 -4.51 -11.88 6.41
CA TRP A 200 -5.69 -12.67 6.08
C TRP A 200 -5.96 -13.75 7.15
N LEU A 201 -4.94 -14.52 7.53
CA LEU A 201 -5.07 -15.57 8.56
C LEU A 201 -5.49 -15.00 9.91
N ALA A 202 -4.88 -13.89 10.34
CA ALA A 202 -5.26 -13.19 11.57
C ALA A 202 -6.74 -12.78 11.55
N SER A 203 -7.22 -12.27 10.42
CA SER A 203 -8.63 -11.91 10.23
C SER A 203 -9.56 -13.13 10.35
N VAL A 204 -9.21 -14.24 9.71
CA VAL A 204 -9.99 -15.49 9.77
C VAL A 204 -10.02 -16.08 11.18
N VAL A 205 -8.86 -16.12 11.85
CA VAL A 205 -8.78 -16.60 13.24
C VAL A 205 -9.60 -15.73 14.18
N TYR A 206 -9.57 -14.39 13.99
CA TYR A 206 -10.38 -13.48 14.78
C TYR A 206 -11.87 -13.77 14.59
N LEU A 207 -12.36 -13.88 13.34
CA LEU A 207 -13.77 -14.17 13.05
C LEU A 207 -14.24 -15.50 13.64
N ARG A 208 -13.38 -16.53 13.63
CA ARG A 208 -13.72 -17.84 14.20
C ARG A 208 -13.77 -17.85 15.72
N ARG A 209 -12.95 -17.03 16.38
CA ARG A 209 -12.86 -16.98 17.86
C ARG A 209 -13.83 -16.00 18.49
N THR A 210 -14.22 -14.99 17.75
CA THR A 210 -15.15 -13.99 18.24
C THR A 210 -16.55 -14.45 17.85
N ASP A 211 -17.46 -14.58 18.85
CA ASP A 211 -18.89 -14.68 18.61
C ASP A 211 -19.40 -13.33 18.06
N ALA A 212 -18.81 -12.89 16.92
CA ALA A 212 -19.31 -11.78 16.11
C ALA A 212 -20.74 -12.08 15.58
N ARG A 213 -21.30 -13.15 16.08
CA ARG A 213 -22.61 -13.73 15.78
C ARG A 213 -23.74 -13.11 16.60
N LEU A 214 -23.43 -12.15 17.45
CA LEU A 214 -24.41 -11.44 18.30
C LEU A 214 -24.56 -9.98 17.88
#